data_ae5a3b4c935560e789593a147c945f31
#
_entry.id   ae5a3b4c935560e789593a147c945f31
#
_cell.length_a   1.000
_cell.length_b   1.000
_cell.length_c   1.000
_cell.angle_alpha   90.00
_cell.angle_beta   90.00
_cell.angle_gamma   90.00
#
_symmetry.space_group_name_H-M   'P 1'
#
loop_
_entity.id
_entity.type
_entity.pdbx_description
1 polymer ?
#
loop_
_entity_poly.entity_id
_entity_poly.type
_entity_poly.pdbx_seq_one_letter_code
_entity_poly.pdbx_strand_id
1 'polypeptide(L)'
;EGNTIYESDGQTGQSKILKYTLGETNATTFTAQPADVFSEGSTIVGNKVYQLTWQNKKGFIYDKSSLKLLSEFPYPNVMGEGWGLTYDGKNLIASDGTKNLYFLDVNDPSKMVKYISVAGNTEVYDQLNELEYYNGFVYANVWQKPIILKINPIYPLIF
;
A
#
# COMPACT_ATOMS: atom_id res chain seq x y z
N GLU A 1 -10.77 -10.30 -0.86
CA GLU A 1 -11.92 -10.16 -1.76
C GLU A 1 -12.70 -11.46 -1.76
N GLY A 2 -14.02 -11.41 -1.50
CA GLY A 2 -14.78 -12.62 -1.16
C GLY A 2 -14.18 -13.27 0.10
N ASN A 3 -13.91 -14.58 0.03
CA ASN A 3 -13.27 -15.33 1.11
C ASN A 3 -11.74 -15.46 0.93
N THR A 4 -11.14 -14.79 -0.08
CA THR A 4 -9.70 -14.84 -0.31
C THR A 4 -9.02 -13.65 0.35
N ILE A 5 -8.05 -13.92 1.20
CA ILE A 5 -7.13 -12.94 1.78
C ILE A 5 -5.87 -12.87 0.92
N TYR A 6 -5.42 -11.67 0.63
CA TYR A 6 -4.12 -11.38 0.03
C TYR A 6 -3.28 -10.67 1.09
N GLU A 7 -2.08 -11.13 1.31
CA GLU A 7 -1.22 -10.65 2.38
C GLU A 7 0.18 -10.34 1.84
N SER A 8 0.66 -9.16 2.17
CA SER A 8 2.04 -8.74 1.95
C SER A 8 2.81 -9.03 3.24
N ASP A 9 3.67 -10.03 3.22
CA ASP A 9 4.48 -10.45 4.37
C ASP A 9 5.88 -9.84 4.23
N GLY A 10 6.19 -8.87 5.10
CA GLY A 10 7.40 -8.08 5.09
C GLY A 10 8.43 -8.59 6.09
N GLN A 11 9.48 -9.24 5.57
CA GLN A 11 10.65 -9.64 6.34
C GLN A 11 11.85 -9.78 5.42
N THR A 12 12.92 -9.05 5.68
CA THR A 12 14.13 -9.10 4.86
C THR A 12 14.63 -10.54 4.69
N GLY A 13 14.82 -10.97 3.44
CA GLY A 13 15.22 -12.32 3.09
C GLY A 13 14.10 -13.36 3.06
N GLN A 14 12.89 -13.01 3.52
CA GLN A 14 11.73 -13.89 3.56
C GLN A 14 10.44 -13.23 3.08
N SER A 15 10.52 -12.00 2.61
CA SER A 15 9.35 -11.25 2.12
C SER A 15 8.64 -11.99 0.98
N LYS A 16 7.32 -11.89 0.96
CA LYS A 16 6.49 -12.52 -0.05
C LYS A 16 5.13 -11.84 -0.17
N ILE A 17 4.48 -12.07 -1.30
CA ILE A 17 3.04 -11.90 -1.47
C ILE A 17 2.39 -13.27 -1.43
N LEU A 18 1.31 -13.42 -0.67
CA LEU A 18 0.61 -14.69 -0.53
C LEU A 18 -0.89 -14.52 -0.53
N LYS A 19 -1.60 -15.61 -0.74
CA LYS A 19 -3.06 -15.66 -0.60
C LYS A 19 -3.50 -16.97 0.04
N TYR A 20 -4.61 -16.90 0.75
CA TYR A 20 -5.26 -18.02 1.43
C TYR A 20 -6.75 -17.76 1.60
N THR A 21 -7.50 -18.78 1.94
CA THR A 21 -8.93 -18.66 2.26
C THR A 21 -9.10 -18.16 3.69
N LEU A 22 -10.03 -17.24 3.90
CA LEU A 22 -10.36 -16.75 5.24
C LEU A 22 -10.70 -17.91 6.19
N GLY A 23 -10.01 -17.95 7.31
CA GLY A 23 -10.12 -19.04 8.30
C GLY A 23 -9.10 -20.17 8.13
N GLU A 24 -8.33 -20.20 7.04
CA GLU A 24 -7.19 -21.09 6.86
C GLU A 24 -5.91 -20.43 7.35
N THR A 25 -4.97 -21.22 7.83
CA THR A 25 -3.68 -20.74 8.34
C THR A 25 -2.53 -20.94 7.33
N ASN A 26 -2.77 -21.73 6.29
CA ASN A 26 -1.76 -22.04 5.28
C ASN A 26 -2.05 -21.30 3.98
N ALA A 27 -1.03 -20.64 3.45
CA ALA A 27 -1.11 -20.02 2.13
C ALA A 27 -1.35 -21.08 1.05
N THR A 28 -2.36 -20.85 0.20
CA THR A 28 -2.64 -21.71 -0.96
C THR A 28 -1.71 -21.39 -2.13
N THR A 29 -1.23 -20.15 -2.19
CA THR A 29 -0.32 -19.66 -3.24
C THR A 29 0.52 -18.53 -2.69
N PHE A 30 1.81 -18.48 -3.05
CA PHE A 30 2.69 -17.35 -2.70
C PHE A 30 3.75 -17.13 -3.78
N THR A 31 4.32 -15.93 -3.79
CA THR A 31 5.52 -15.58 -4.56
C THR A 31 6.52 -14.90 -3.62
N ALA A 32 7.69 -15.52 -3.48
CA ALA A 32 8.80 -14.99 -2.70
C ALA A 32 9.44 -13.79 -3.41
N GLN A 33 9.93 -12.84 -2.62
CA GLN A 33 10.66 -11.67 -3.08
C GLN A 33 12.17 -11.92 -3.09
N PRO A 34 12.97 -11.10 -3.81
CA PRO A 34 14.42 -11.08 -3.67
C PRO A 34 14.85 -10.87 -2.21
N ALA A 35 15.98 -11.43 -1.83
CA ALA A 35 16.45 -11.46 -0.43
C ALA A 35 16.77 -10.06 0.16
N ASP A 36 16.99 -9.05 -0.69
CA ASP A 36 17.24 -7.66 -0.32
C ASP A 36 15.95 -6.82 -0.20
N VAL A 37 14.79 -7.44 -0.40
CA VAL A 37 13.50 -6.76 -0.37
C VAL A 37 12.82 -6.95 0.98
N PHE A 38 12.28 -5.84 1.51
CA PHE A 38 11.28 -5.84 2.56
C PHE A 38 9.95 -5.41 1.95
N SER A 39 8.97 -6.31 1.91
CA SER A 39 7.63 -6.05 1.37
C SER A 39 6.81 -5.20 2.33
N GLU A 40 6.01 -4.32 1.77
CA GLU A 40 5.15 -3.40 2.50
C GLU A 40 3.71 -3.46 1.94
N GLY A 41 2.96 -2.39 2.03
CA GLY A 41 1.55 -2.31 1.69
C GLY A 41 1.20 -2.88 0.31
N SER A 42 0.01 -3.44 0.21
CA SER A 42 -0.50 -4.02 -1.03
C SER A 42 -1.98 -3.72 -1.25
N THR A 43 -2.39 -3.65 -2.52
CA THR A 43 -3.80 -3.46 -2.88
C THR A 43 -4.16 -4.20 -4.16
N ILE A 44 -5.46 -4.47 -4.33
CA ILE A 44 -6.01 -5.14 -5.52
C ILE A 44 -6.64 -4.11 -6.45
N VAL A 45 -6.27 -4.17 -7.73
CA VAL A 45 -6.91 -3.40 -8.79
C VAL A 45 -7.28 -4.33 -9.95
N GLY A 46 -8.56 -4.59 -10.11
CA GLY A 46 -9.06 -5.51 -11.12
C GLY A 46 -8.49 -6.94 -10.96
N ASN A 47 -7.71 -7.39 -11.93
CA ASN A 47 -7.06 -8.70 -11.91
C ASN A 47 -5.58 -8.65 -11.50
N LYS A 48 -5.14 -7.57 -10.88
CA LYS A 48 -3.76 -7.37 -10.43
C LYS A 48 -3.68 -7.12 -8.94
N VAL A 49 -2.54 -7.50 -8.34
CA VAL A 49 -2.13 -7.11 -6.99
C VAL A 49 -0.92 -6.21 -7.12
N TYR A 50 -0.97 -5.04 -6.51
CA TYR A 50 0.14 -4.10 -6.41
C TYR A 50 0.73 -4.20 -5.01
N GLN A 51 2.06 -4.18 -4.91
CA GLN A 51 2.77 -4.28 -3.65
C GLN A 51 3.93 -3.29 -3.63
N LEU A 52 4.11 -2.57 -2.53
CA LEU A 52 5.25 -1.70 -2.30
C LEU A 52 6.40 -2.45 -1.62
N THR A 53 7.57 -1.84 -1.63
CA THR A 53 8.73 -2.25 -0.85
C THR A 53 9.20 -1.09 0.03
N TRP A 54 9.80 -1.37 1.19
CA TRP A 54 10.23 -0.35 2.12
C TRP A 54 11.24 0.63 1.50
N GLN A 55 12.49 0.25 1.32
CA GLN A 55 13.58 1.14 0.90
C GLN A 55 14.11 0.89 -0.51
N ASN A 56 13.63 -0.16 -1.18
CA ASN A 56 14.11 -0.52 -2.52
C ASN A 56 13.59 0.43 -3.62
N LYS A 57 12.74 1.40 -3.28
CA LYS A 57 12.16 2.42 -4.19
C LYS A 57 11.50 1.82 -5.43
N LYS A 58 10.92 0.64 -5.27
CA LYS A 58 10.17 -0.05 -6.31
C LYS A 58 8.96 -0.77 -5.74
N GLY A 59 8.02 -1.07 -6.61
CA GLY A 59 6.89 -1.92 -6.31
C GLY A 59 6.78 -3.04 -7.33
N PHE A 60 5.92 -3.99 -7.02
CA PHE A 60 5.66 -5.17 -7.85
C PHE A 60 4.20 -5.21 -8.25
N ILE A 61 3.94 -5.74 -9.44
CA ILE A 61 2.61 -6.00 -9.95
C ILE A 61 2.49 -7.50 -10.26
N TYR A 62 1.49 -8.14 -9.68
CA TYR A 62 1.22 -9.57 -9.87
C TYR A 62 -0.12 -9.81 -10.52
N ASP A 63 -0.25 -10.94 -11.21
CA ASP A 63 -1.54 -11.51 -11.57
C ASP A 63 -2.27 -11.97 -10.30
N LYS A 64 -3.49 -11.49 -10.08
CA LYS A 64 -4.27 -11.78 -8.87
C LYS A 64 -4.57 -13.27 -8.69
N SER A 65 -4.79 -13.98 -9.79
CA SER A 65 -5.20 -15.39 -9.74
C SER A 65 -4.04 -16.32 -9.36
N SER A 66 -2.86 -16.09 -9.91
CA SER A 66 -1.70 -16.97 -9.78
C SER A 66 -0.60 -16.42 -8.88
N LEU A 67 -0.64 -15.13 -8.54
CA LEU A 67 0.43 -14.35 -7.90
C LEU A 67 1.74 -14.35 -8.70
N LYS A 68 1.67 -14.67 -10.01
CA LYS A 68 2.85 -14.57 -10.88
C LYS A 68 3.22 -13.09 -11.06
N LEU A 69 4.51 -12.78 -10.89
CA LEU A 69 5.06 -11.44 -11.16
C LEU A 69 4.83 -11.07 -12.63
N LEU A 70 4.20 -9.94 -12.87
CA LEU A 70 3.96 -9.36 -14.19
C LEU A 70 4.98 -8.29 -14.54
N SER A 71 5.26 -7.38 -13.59
CA SER A 71 6.22 -6.28 -13.77
C SER A 71 6.64 -5.67 -12.44
N GLU A 72 7.71 -4.86 -12.50
CA GLU A 72 8.13 -3.95 -11.44
C GLU A 72 7.87 -2.50 -11.90
N PHE A 73 7.75 -1.58 -10.94
CA PHE A 73 7.67 -0.14 -11.20
C PHE A 73 8.50 0.64 -10.17
N PRO A 74 9.21 1.71 -10.56
CA PRO A 74 9.88 2.58 -9.61
C PRO A 74 8.86 3.50 -8.93
N TYR A 75 9.15 3.98 -7.71
CA TYR A 75 8.39 5.06 -7.09
C TYR A 75 8.73 6.41 -7.71
N PRO A 76 7.81 7.40 -7.63
CA PRO A 76 8.17 8.79 -7.82
C PRO A 76 9.28 9.21 -6.85
N ASN A 77 10.29 9.93 -7.33
CA ASN A 77 11.46 10.32 -6.53
C ASN A 77 11.12 11.12 -5.26
N VAL A 78 9.94 11.75 -5.21
CA VAL A 78 9.46 12.51 -4.06
C VAL A 78 9.09 11.62 -2.88
N MET A 79 8.75 10.36 -3.10
CA MET A 79 8.51 9.39 -2.05
C MET A 79 9.83 8.89 -1.48
N GLY A 80 9.98 8.98 -0.15
CA GLY A 80 11.17 8.51 0.56
C GLY A 80 11.25 6.99 0.60
N GLU A 81 10.18 6.36 0.99
CA GLU A 81 9.99 4.92 1.21
C GLU A 81 8.63 4.48 0.68
N GLY A 82 8.33 3.20 0.67
CA GLY A 82 7.00 2.70 0.41
C GLY A 82 6.47 2.01 1.66
N TRP A 83 5.31 2.46 2.20
CA TRP A 83 4.69 1.91 3.38
C TRP A 83 3.32 1.32 3.03
N GLY A 84 2.23 2.04 3.27
CA GLY A 84 0.89 1.60 2.96
C GLY A 84 0.47 1.83 1.51
N LEU A 85 -0.49 1.04 1.03
CA LEU A 85 -1.01 1.14 -0.33
C LEU A 85 -2.49 0.79 -0.40
N THR A 86 -3.30 1.70 -0.96
CA THR A 86 -4.72 1.45 -1.26
C THR A 86 -5.11 1.97 -2.65
N TYR A 87 -6.37 1.77 -3.05
CA TYR A 87 -6.88 2.20 -4.35
C TYR A 87 -8.23 2.90 -4.20
N ASP A 88 -8.37 4.13 -4.73
CA ASP A 88 -9.57 4.95 -4.61
C ASP A 88 -10.60 4.76 -5.74
N GLY A 89 -10.38 3.78 -6.62
CA GLY A 89 -11.17 3.56 -7.83
C GLY A 89 -10.59 4.23 -9.08
N LYS A 90 -9.58 5.09 -8.91
CA LYS A 90 -8.91 5.81 -9.99
C LYS A 90 -7.40 5.79 -9.87
N ASN A 91 -6.87 6.08 -8.67
CA ASN A 91 -5.44 6.16 -8.40
C ASN A 91 -5.05 5.17 -7.32
N LEU A 92 -3.81 4.70 -7.35
CA LEU A 92 -3.18 4.14 -6.17
C LEU A 92 -2.87 5.27 -5.19
N ILE A 93 -3.10 5.03 -3.89
CA ILE A 93 -2.74 5.97 -2.83
C ILE A 93 -1.70 5.29 -1.97
N ALA A 94 -0.53 5.91 -1.83
CA ALA A 94 0.60 5.39 -1.08
C ALA A 94 0.99 6.31 0.08
N SER A 95 1.50 5.74 1.16
CA SER A 95 2.19 6.42 2.24
C SER A 95 3.70 6.12 2.20
N ASP A 96 4.50 6.95 2.87
CA ASP A 96 5.96 6.82 2.94
C ASP A 96 6.52 7.07 4.36
N GLY A 97 5.67 6.94 5.38
CA GLY A 97 6.03 7.23 6.76
C GLY A 97 6.03 8.72 7.13
N THR A 98 5.78 9.61 6.18
CA THR A 98 5.56 11.04 6.44
C THR A 98 4.07 11.32 6.66
N LYS A 99 3.72 12.61 6.79
CA LYS A 99 2.33 13.08 6.80
C LYS A 99 1.66 13.12 5.43
N ASN A 100 2.38 12.74 4.36
CA ASN A 100 1.90 12.85 3.00
C ASN A 100 1.26 11.55 2.51
N LEU A 101 0.21 11.71 1.69
CA LEU A 101 -0.37 10.63 0.89
C LEU A 101 -0.16 10.97 -0.59
N TYR A 102 0.41 10.05 -1.34
CA TYR A 102 0.79 10.19 -2.73
C TYR A 102 -0.21 9.46 -3.63
N PHE A 103 -0.79 10.15 -4.59
CA PHE A 103 -1.70 9.59 -5.59
C PHE A 103 -0.92 9.27 -6.85
N LEU A 104 -0.84 7.99 -7.19
CA LEU A 104 -0.07 7.49 -8.32
C LEU A 104 -1.02 7.05 -9.44
N ASP A 105 -0.61 7.25 -10.69
CA ASP A 105 -1.36 6.74 -11.83
C ASP A 105 -1.37 5.20 -11.80
N VAL A 106 -2.55 4.60 -11.78
CA VAL A 106 -2.70 3.14 -11.72
C VAL A 106 -2.13 2.42 -12.93
N ASN A 107 -2.06 3.08 -14.09
CA ASN A 107 -1.49 2.51 -15.32
C ASN A 107 0.04 2.66 -15.40
N ASP A 108 0.59 3.67 -14.70
CA ASP A 108 2.02 3.94 -14.60
C ASP A 108 2.35 4.48 -13.20
N PRO A 109 2.51 3.60 -12.20
CA PRO A 109 2.71 4.04 -10.82
C PRO A 109 4.02 4.81 -10.56
N SER A 110 4.91 4.90 -11.54
CA SER A 110 6.06 5.80 -11.48
C SER A 110 5.66 7.28 -11.57
N LYS A 111 4.43 7.56 -12.02
CA LYS A 111 3.89 8.91 -12.18
C LYS A 111 3.03 9.30 -11.00
N MET A 112 3.43 10.34 -10.31
CA MET A 112 2.60 10.99 -9.30
C MET A 112 1.59 11.93 -9.96
N VAL A 113 0.31 11.73 -9.66
CA VAL A 113 -0.79 12.62 -10.09
C VAL A 113 -0.87 13.86 -9.19
N LYS A 114 -0.81 13.63 -7.89
CA LYS A 114 -0.80 14.66 -6.83
C LYS A 114 -0.29 14.06 -5.52
N TYR A 115 -0.07 14.90 -4.55
CA TYR A 115 0.01 14.48 -3.14
C TYR A 115 -0.83 15.41 -2.27
N ILE A 116 -1.17 14.96 -1.08
CA ILE A 116 -1.81 15.76 -0.03
C ILE A 116 -1.00 15.62 1.26
N SER A 117 -0.91 16.71 2.04
CA SER A 117 -0.37 16.67 3.39
C SER A 117 -1.53 16.61 4.37
N VAL A 118 -1.56 15.57 5.18
CA VAL A 118 -2.61 15.35 6.18
C VAL A 118 -2.37 16.25 7.39
N ALA A 119 -3.41 16.97 7.80
CA ALA A 119 -3.36 17.85 8.96
C ALA A 119 -4.59 17.64 9.85
N GLY A 120 -4.38 17.58 11.15
CA GLY A 120 -5.44 17.70 12.15
C GLY A 120 -5.65 19.16 12.55
N ASN A 121 -6.70 19.42 13.29
CA ASN A 121 -7.02 20.77 13.75
C ASN A 121 -5.94 21.37 14.67
N THR A 122 -5.26 20.54 15.45
CA THR A 122 -4.25 20.96 16.45
C THR A 122 -2.97 20.13 16.40
N GLU A 123 -2.95 19.02 15.68
CA GLU A 123 -1.82 18.07 15.65
C GLU A 123 -1.38 17.78 14.22
N VAL A 124 -0.10 17.56 14.05
CA VAL A 124 0.49 17.03 12.82
C VAL A 124 0.69 15.53 13.04
N TYR A 125 0.13 14.73 12.14
CA TYR A 125 0.32 13.29 12.15
C TYR A 125 1.27 12.90 11.02
N ASP A 126 2.48 12.53 11.38
CA ASP A 126 3.43 11.82 10.54
C ASP A 126 3.36 10.30 10.81
N GLN A 127 4.21 9.55 10.15
CA GLN A 127 4.26 8.08 10.26
C GLN A 127 2.94 7.40 9.85
N LEU A 128 2.27 7.96 8.83
CA LEU A 128 1.14 7.30 8.19
C LEU A 128 1.65 5.99 7.57
N ASN A 129 1.02 4.87 7.97
CA ASN A 129 1.46 3.55 7.59
C ASN A 129 0.42 2.87 6.67
N GLU A 130 -0.12 1.73 7.04
CA GLU A 130 -1.04 1.00 6.17
C GLU A 130 -2.32 1.77 5.92
N LEU A 131 -2.85 1.63 4.71
CA LEU A 131 -3.94 2.44 4.18
C LEU A 131 -5.11 1.56 3.71
N GLU A 132 -6.34 2.03 3.99
CA GLU A 132 -7.55 1.50 3.36
C GLU A 132 -8.44 2.64 2.84
N TYR A 133 -8.91 2.51 1.60
CA TYR A 133 -9.89 3.43 1.04
C TYR A 133 -11.30 2.84 1.15
N TYR A 134 -12.17 3.54 1.88
CA TYR A 134 -13.54 3.11 2.04
C TYR A 134 -14.50 4.30 2.12
N ASN A 135 -15.61 4.25 1.37
CA ASN A 135 -16.67 5.27 1.37
C ASN A 135 -16.18 6.71 1.22
N GLY A 136 -15.22 6.95 0.32
CA GLY A 136 -14.72 8.30 0.03
C GLY A 136 -13.63 8.80 0.99
N PHE A 137 -13.18 7.98 1.94
CA PHE A 137 -12.15 8.32 2.92
C PHE A 137 -10.98 7.34 2.85
N VAL A 138 -9.79 7.84 3.18
CA VAL A 138 -8.62 7.01 3.45
C VAL A 138 -8.52 6.79 4.96
N TYR A 139 -8.41 5.55 5.37
CA TYR A 139 -8.12 5.17 6.75
C TYR A 139 -6.65 4.81 6.82
N ALA A 140 -5.92 5.41 7.75
CA ALA A 140 -4.49 5.19 7.93
C ALA A 140 -4.19 4.91 9.41
N ASN A 141 -3.48 3.82 9.70
CA ASN A 141 -2.90 3.69 11.03
C ASN A 141 -1.63 4.55 11.11
N VAL A 142 -1.33 5.03 12.32
CA VAL A 142 -0.09 5.75 12.61
C VAL A 142 0.87 4.79 13.30
N TRP A 143 2.04 4.58 12.70
CA TRP A 143 3.01 3.64 13.21
C TRP A 143 3.37 3.91 14.67
N GLN A 144 3.43 2.86 15.49
CA GLN A 144 3.65 2.88 16.94
C GLN A 144 2.62 3.67 17.77
N LYS A 145 1.48 4.04 17.19
CA LYS A 145 0.38 4.68 17.94
C LYS A 145 -0.90 3.83 17.80
N PRO A 146 -1.71 3.69 18.86
CA PRO A 146 -2.95 2.90 18.82
C PRO A 146 -4.11 3.73 18.24
N ILE A 147 -3.90 4.36 17.09
CA ILE A 147 -4.89 5.21 16.41
C ILE A 147 -5.00 4.90 14.94
N ILE A 148 -6.21 5.06 14.41
CA ILE A 148 -6.51 5.06 13.00
C ILE A 148 -7.11 6.41 12.65
N LEU A 149 -6.54 7.08 11.66
CA LEU A 149 -7.03 8.35 11.14
C LEU A 149 -8.04 8.10 10.03
N LYS A 150 -9.13 8.85 10.02
CA LYS A 150 -10.06 8.96 8.91
C LYS A 150 -9.79 10.26 8.17
N ILE A 151 -9.29 10.15 6.94
CA ILE A 151 -8.76 11.26 6.16
C ILE A 151 -9.65 11.51 4.95
N ASN A 152 -10.07 12.76 4.75
CA ASN A 152 -10.74 13.15 3.51
C ASN A 152 -9.67 13.42 2.43
N PRO A 153 -9.64 12.69 1.30
CA PRO A 153 -8.61 12.84 0.27
C PRO A 153 -8.80 14.08 -0.62
N ILE A 154 -9.96 14.76 -0.52
CA ILE A 154 -10.26 15.99 -1.25
C ILE A 154 -9.88 17.21 -0.40
N TYR A 155 -10.29 17.18 0.85
CA TYR A 155 -9.93 18.15 1.86
C TYR A 155 -9.14 17.40 2.94
N PRO A 156 -7.78 17.46 2.96
CA PRO A 156 -6.96 16.55 3.76
C PRO A 156 -7.05 16.83 5.27
N LEU A 157 -8.28 16.84 5.78
CA LEU A 157 -8.63 16.97 7.18
C LEU A 157 -8.89 15.60 7.79
N ILE A 158 -8.57 15.47 9.07
CA ILE A 158 -8.84 14.29 9.90
C ILE A 158 -10.21 14.49 10.58
N PHE A 159 -10.99 13.42 10.63
CA PHE A 159 -12.29 13.36 11.27
C PHE A 159 -12.29 12.39 12.44
#